data_0223d3ca313f4cc48cce12641c9bc8e6
#
_entry.id   0223d3ca313f4cc48cce12641c9bc8e6
#
_cell.length_a   1.000
_cell.length_b   1.000
_cell.length_c   1.000
_cell.angle_alpha   90.00
_cell.angle_beta   90.00
_cell.angle_gamma   90.00
#
_symmetry.space_group_name_H-M   'P 1'
#
loop_
_entity.id
_entity.type
_entity.pdbx_description
1 polymer ?
#
loop_
_entity_poly.entity_id
_entity_poly.type
_entity_poly.pdbx_seq_one_letter_code
_entity_poly.pdbx_strand_id
1 'polypeptide(L)'
;MNKQTHVEPETRHILPFLAWTFGITWGAWLLQYILTALKLTSGAEPLGFALNFIGGFGPTLGTFISLKISHPKKMLDFIFSHAKGWWIYMLVFCLVRVLTLFIANPVLPPLNAILMFPLGCTFVTFAGGGNEELGWRGLLQPALEKKFSFPLATVITALVWVAWHLPLWLIPGTSQSQISLPFYLSFGILLCFCLAALYKQTASVFACMVFHGCINFAQATIVGSATNGGRYLSFQAANLVMTALLVGWWYWKGNRKGVQKDAG
;
A
#
# COMPACT_ATOMS: atom_id res chain seq x y z
N MET A 1 16.45 5.05 -28.27
CA MET A 1 15.37 4.65 -27.36
C MET A 1 15.48 3.15 -27.10
N ASN A 2 16.08 2.75 -25.99
CA ASN A 2 16.14 1.36 -25.59
C ASN A 2 14.71 0.89 -25.26
N LYS A 3 14.18 -0.07 -26.02
CA LYS A 3 12.98 -0.81 -25.61
C LYS A 3 13.36 -1.60 -24.36
N GLN A 4 13.18 -0.98 -23.17
CA GLN A 4 13.19 -1.72 -21.93
C GLN A 4 12.03 -2.73 -22.05
N THR A 5 12.38 -3.99 -22.00
CA THR A 5 11.41 -5.11 -21.94
C THR A 5 10.77 -5.09 -20.54
N HIS A 6 9.87 -4.12 -20.31
CA HIS A 6 9.02 -4.14 -19.12
C HIS A 6 8.13 -5.37 -19.24
N VAL A 7 8.20 -6.25 -18.25
CA VAL A 7 7.24 -7.34 -18.12
C VAL A 7 5.89 -6.69 -17.81
N GLU A 8 5.01 -6.65 -18.81
CA GLU A 8 3.66 -6.10 -18.62
C GLU A 8 2.77 -7.11 -17.89
N PRO A 9 2.13 -6.72 -16.77
CA PRO A 9 1.15 -7.55 -16.12
C PRO A 9 -0.03 -7.83 -17.03
N GLU A 10 -0.42 -9.10 -17.13
CA GLU A 10 -1.58 -9.57 -17.89
C GLU A 10 -2.57 -10.28 -16.97
N THR A 11 -3.81 -10.42 -17.41
CA THR A 11 -4.87 -11.09 -16.64
C THR A 11 -4.54 -12.54 -16.28
N ARG A 12 -3.74 -13.23 -17.09
CA ARG A 12 -3.25 -14.59 -16.80
C ARG A 12 -2.34 -14.67 -15.57
N HIS A 13 -1.72 -13.55 -15.15
CA HIS A 13 -0.85 -13.50 -13.99
C HIS A 13 -1.63 -13.32 -12.67
N ILE A 14 -2.92 -12.94 -12.72
CA ILE A 14 -3.72 -12.65 -11.52
C ILE A 14 -3.83 -13.87 -10.62
N LEU A 15 -4.29 -15.01 -11.16
CA LEU A 15 -4.51 -16.21 -10.36
C LEU A 15 -3.23 -16.77 -9.74
N PRO A 16 -2.11 -16.94 -10.49
CA PRO A 16 -0.83 -17.32 -9.89
C PRO A 16 -0.37 -16.35 -8.81
N PHE A 17 -0.49 -15.04 -9.05
CA PHE A 17 -0.14 -14.01 -8.07
C PHE A 17 -0.94 -14.15 -6.77
N LEU A 18 -2.26 -14.28 -6.87
CA LEU A 18 -3.11 -14.46 -5.69
C LEU A 18 -2.77 -15.75 -4.94
N ALA A 19 -2.58 -16.86 -5.66
CA ALA A 19 -2.24 -18.14 -5.05
C ALA A 19 -0.94 -18.07 -4.24
N TRP A 20 0.13 -17.50 -4.82
CA TRP A 20 1.41 -17.35 -4.11
C TRP A 20 1.31 -16.33 -2.98
N THR A 21 0.70 -15.18 -3.21
CA THR A 21 0.53 -14.12 -2.22
C THR A 21 -0.21 -14.63 -0.99
N PHE A 22 -1.40 -15.20 -1.18
CA PHE A 22 -2.19 -15.72 -0.07
C PHE A 22 -1.56 -16.97 0.57
N GLY A 23 -0.98 -17.86 -0.23
CA GLY A 23 -0.32 -19.06 0.27
C GLY A 23 0.85 -18.74 1.21
N ILE A 24 1.73 -17.83 0.81
CA ILE A 24 2.88 -17.40 1.62
C ILE A 24 2.39 -16.65 2.87
N THR A 25 1.52 -15.65 2.68
CA THR A 25 1.08 -14.77 3.77
C THR A 25 0.23 -15.51 4.79
N TRP A 26 -0.82 -16.17 4.34
CA TRP A 26 -1.72 -16.88 5.26
C TRP A 26 -1.03 -18.07 5.89
N GLY A 27 -0.13 -18.76 5.16
CA GLY A 27 0.71 -19.81 5.75
C GLY A 27 1.54 -19.30 6.92
N ALA A 28 2.24 -18.19 6.75
CA ALA A 28 3.06 -17.59 7.80
C ALA A 28 2.22 -17.04 8.97
N TRP A 29 1.16 -16.26 8.69
CA TRP A 29 0.36 -15.61 9.73
C TRP A 29 -0.56 -16.58 10.48
N LEU A 30 -1.12 -17.60 9.82
CA LEU A 30 -1.88 -18.64 10.51
C LEU A 30 -0.96 -19.51 11.37
N LEU A 31 0.27 -19.81 10.90
CA LEU A 31 1.26 -20.46 11.75
C LEU A 31 1.61 -19.60 12.97
N GLN A 32 1.82 -18.30 12.78
CA GLN A 32 2.05 -17.37 13.89
C GLN A 32 0.86 -17.39 14.89
N TYR A 33 -0.37 -17.34 14.39
CA TYR A 33 -1.57 -17.43 15.22
C TYR A 33 -1.59 -18.73 16.05
N ILE A 34 -1.36 -19.88 15.42
CA ILE A 34 -1.33 -21.19 16.09
C ILE A 34 -0.26 -21.21 17.18
N LEU A 35 0.98 -20.81 16.86
CA LEU A 35 2.08 -20.80 17.83
C LEU A 35 1.81 -19.83 18.99
N THR A 36 1.18 -18.69 18.72
CA THR A 36 0.78 -17.72 19.75
C THR A 36 -0.33 -18.30 20.65
N ALA A 37 -1.32 -18.96 20.07
CA ALA A 37 -2.39 -19.61 20.82
C ALA A 37 -1.86 -20.76 21.72
N LEU A 38 -0.84 -21.48 21.26
CA LEU A 38 -0.15 -22.52 22.03
C LEU A 38 0.88 -21.94 23.04
N LYS A 39 1.03 -20.62 23.12
CA LYS A 39 2.01 -19.90 23.98
C LYS A 39 3.47 -20.28 23.71
N LEU A 40 3.76 -20.70 22.47
CA LEU A 40 5.12 -21.03 22.02
C LEU A 40 5.88 -19.82 21.46
N THR A 41 5.17 -18.73 21.15
CA THR A 41 5.74 -17.45 20.74
C THR A 41 4.72 -16.32 20.98
N SER A 42 5.18 -15.08 20.87
CA SER A 42 4.34 -13.89 20.83
C SER A 42 4.72 -13.01 19.63
N GLY A 43 3.91 -12.01 19.30
CA GLY A 43 4.24 -11.07 18.22
C GLY A 43 5.53 -10.27 18.43
N ALA A 44 5.96 -10.11 19.69
CA ALA A 44 7.17 -9.38 20.08
C ALA A 44 8.43 -10.27 20.09
N GLU A 45 8.26 -11.59 20.10
CA GLU A 45 9.40 -12.52 20.11
C GLU A 45 9.96 -12.72 18.70
N PRO A 46 11.26 -13.09 18.56
CA PRO A 46 11.92 -13.20 17.26
C PRO A 46 11.18 -14.08 16.25
N LEU A 47 10.64 -15.21 16.69
CA LEU A 47 9.90 -16.13 15.81
C LEU A 47 8.58 -15.52 15.34
N GLY A 48 7.79 -14.92 16.24
CA GLY A 48 6.54 -14.27 15.89
C GLY A 48 6.78 -13.07 14.96
N PHE A 49 7.81 -12.27 15.25
CA PHE A 49 8.21 -11.16 14.37
C PHE A 49 8.63 -11.67 12.98
N ALA A 50 9.44 -12.74 12.91
CA ALA A 50 9.89 -13.31 11.63
C ALA A 50 8.70 -13.82 10.79
N LEU A 51 7.75 -14.52 11.40
CA LEU A 51 6.55 -15.00 10.72
C LEU A 51 5.67 -13.84 10.21
N ASN A 52 5.51 -12.79 11.02
CA ASN A 52 4.78 -11.59 10.60
C ASN A 52 5.47 -10.93 9.40
N PHE A 53 6.79 -10.78 9.48
CA PHE A 53 7.61 -10.20 8.42
C PHE A 53 7.53 -11.03 7.11
N ILE A 54 7.70 -12.35 7.17
CA ILE A 54 7.59 -13.24 6.01
C ILE A 54 6.22 -13.11 5.36
N GLY A 55 5.16 -13.10 6.15
CA GLY A 55 3.80 -12.90 5.66
C GLY A 55 3.64 -11.58 4.90
N GLY A 56 4.22 -10.49 5.40
CA GLY A 56 4.19 -9.18 4.76
C GLY A 56 4.89 -9.12 3.39
N PHE A 57 5.76 -10.08 3.07
CA PHE A 57 6.42 -10.20 1.76
C PHE A 57 5.65 -11.04 0.73
N GLY A 58 4.50 -11.61 1.09
CA GLY A 58 3.69 -12.41 0.16
C GLY A 58 3.41 -11.73 -1.17
N PRO A 59 2.90 -10.47 -1.22
CA PRO A 59 2.67 -9.75 -2.47
C PRO A 59 3.93 -9.53 -3.31
N THR A 60 5.05 -9.21 -2.67
CA THR A 60 6.36 -9.05 -3.32
C THR A 60 6.83 -10.34 -3.98
N LEU A 61 6.87 -11.43 -3.23
CA LEU A 61 7.31 -12.74 -3.70
C LEU A 61 6.34 -13.29 -4.76
N GLY A 62 5.02 -13.19 -4.51
CA GLY A 62 3.98 -13.59 -5.45
C GLY A 62 4.13 -12.89 -6.80
N THR A 63 4.51 -11.61 -6.80
CA THR A 63 4.76 -10.85 -8.03
C THR A 63 5.94 -11.38 -8.81
N PHE A 64 7.10 -11.51 -8.17
CA PHE A 64 8.30 -11.96 -8.87
C PHE A 64 8.18 -13.39 -9.38
N ILE A 65 7.53 -14.28 -8.62
CA ILE A 65 7.26 -15.66 -9.06
C ILE A 65 6.31 -15.65 -10.27
N SER A 66 5.21 -14.92 -10.21
CA SER A 66 4.17 -14.93 -11.25
C SER A 66 4.62 -14.26 -12.54
N LEU A 67 5.43 -13.23 -12.47
CA LEU A 67 6.04 -12.56 -13.62
C LEU A 67 7.34 -13.22 -14.09
N LYS A 68 7.83 -14.26 -13.37
CA LYS A 68 9.10 -14.94 -13.64
C LYS A 68 10.30 -13.99 -13.66
N ILE A 69 10.29 -13.00 -12.78
CA ILE A 69 11.38 -12.05 -12.61
C ILE A 69 12.35 -12.62 -11.57
N SER A 70 13.43 -13.26 -12.03
CA SER A 70 14.46 -13.87 -11.16
C SER A 70 15.80 -13.13 -11.18
N HIS A 71 16.05 -12.32 -12.21
CA HIS A 71 17.32 -11.62 -12.36
C HIS A 71 17.32 -10.29 -11.56
N PRO A 72 18.32 -10.01 -10.70
CA PRO A 72 18.36 -8.80 -9.86
C PRO A 72 18.17 -7.49 -10.63
N LYS A 73 18.80 -7.34 -11.80
CA LYS A 73 18.62 -6.15 -12.63
C LYS A 73 17.16 -5.95 -13.04
N LYS A 74 16.46 -7.02 -13.44
CA LYS A 74 15.04 -6.94 -13.81
C LYS A 74 14.16 -6.59 -12.60
N MET A 75 14.51 -7.07 -11.40
CA MET A 75 13.83 -6.69 -10.17
C MET A 75 14.00 -5.20 -9.89
N LEU A 76 15.22 -4.68 -9.98
CA LEU A 76 15.49 -3.26 -9.80
C LEU A 76 14.79 -2.41 -10.88
N ASP A 77 14.85 -2.82 -12.14
CA ASP A 77 14.13 -2.14 -13.22
C ASP A 77 12.61 -2.11 -12.97
N PHE A 78 12.03 -3.19 -12.47
CA PHE A 78 10.62 -3.26 -12.11
C PHE A 78 10.26 -2.33 -10.95
N ILE A 79 11.09 -2.27 -9.92
CA ILE A 79 10.88 -1.42 -8.73
C ILE A 79 11.03 0.06 -9.09
N PHE A 80 12.11 0.43 -9.80
CA PHE A 80 12.53 1.82 -9.98
C PHE A 80 12.16 2.44 -11.33
N SER A 81 11.41 1.73 -12.18
CA SER A 81 10.89 2.33 -13.41
C SER A 81 9.85 3.43 -13.10
N HIS A 82 9.86 4.50 -13.90
CA HIS A 82 9.00 5.64 -13.64
C HIS A 82 8.87 6.58 -14.86
N ALA A 83 7.79 7.38 -14.89
CA ALA A 83 7.64 8.51 -15.80
C ALA A 83 8.45 9.73 -15.34
N LYS A 84 8.77 10.66 -16.25
CA LYS A 84 9.48 11.91 -15.92
C LYS A 84 8.68 12.72 -14.87
N GLY A 85 9.38 13.20 -13.84
CA GLY A 85 8.78 14.03 -12.79
C GLY A 85 7.96 13.27 -11.76
N TRP A 86 8.07 11.94 -11.70
CA TRP A 86 7.36 11.07 -10.76
C TRP A 86 7.50 11.50 -9.29
N TRP A 87 8.66 11.97 -8.90
CA TRP A 87 8.98 12.35 -7.52
C TRP A 87 8.16 13.56 -7.03
N ILE A 88 7.75 14.48 -7.95
CA ILE A 88 6.91 15.63 -7.60
C ILE A 88 5.54 15.15 -7.13
N TYR A 89 4.93 14.20 -7.87
CA TYR A 89 3.62 13.64 -7.50
C TYR A 89 3.72 12.88 -6.18
N MET A 90 4.76 12.07 -6.01
CA MET A 90 5.03 11.35 -4.77
C MET A 90 5.12 12.32 -3.58
N LEU A 91 5.92 13.39 -3.69
CA LEU A 91 6.05 14.40 -2.64
C LEU A 91 4.72 15.10 -2.33
N VAL A 92 3.96 15.49 -3.36
CA VAL A 92 2.63 16.11 -3.17
C VAL A 92 1.69 15.15 -2.44
N PHE A 93 1.65 13.88 -2.82
CA PHE A 93 0.81 12.88 -2.16
C PHE A 93 1.22 12.67 -0.70
N CYS A 94 2.50 12.54 -0.40
CA CYS A 94 3.01 12.44 0.97
C CYS A 94 2.67 13.70 1.79
N LEU A 95 2.86 14.89 1.23
CA LEU A 95 2.57 16.15 1.91
C LEU A 95 1.08 16.28 2.22
N VAL A 96 0.19 16.02 1.25
CA VAL A 96 -1.26 16.05 1.46
C VAL A 96 -1.66 15.08 2.55
N ARG A 97 -1.03 13.88 2.58
CA ARG A 97 -1.28 12.90 3.65
C ARG A 97 -0.91 13.42 5.03
N VAL A 98 0.30 13.93 5.18
CA VAL A 98 0.79 14.45 6.47
C VAL A 98 -0.08 15.62 6.94
N LEU A 99 -0.41 16.55 6.04
CA LEU A 99 -1.25 17.71 6.35
C LEU A 99 -2.66 17.30 6.77
N THR A 100 -3.30 16.38 6.07
CA THR A 100 -4.66 15.93 6.42
C THR A 100 -4.69 15.21 7.77
N LEU A 101 -3.65 14.42 8.09
CA LEU A 101 -3.52 13.79 9.40
C LEU A 101 -3.29 14.83 10.50
N PHE A 102 -2.43 15.82 10.25
CA PHE A 102 -2.14 16.86 11.22
C PHE A 102 -3.36 17.76 11.49
N ILE A 103 -4.15 18.10 10.47
CA ILE A 103 -5.41 18.84 10.65
C ILE A 103 -6.42 18.02 11.46
N ALA A 104 -6.50 16.71 11.21
CA ALA A 104 -7.41 15.83 11.94
C ALA A 104 -6.96 15.58 13.38
N ASN A 105 -5.67 15.65 13.67
CA ASN A 105 -5.08 15.47 14.99
C ASN A 105 -3.92 16.46 15.20
N PRO A 106 -4.21 17.72 15.58
CA PRO A 106 -3.22 18.79 15.66
C PRO A 106 -2.30 18.67 16.90
N VAL A 107 -1.71 17.50 17.08
CA VAL A 107 -0.71 17.24 18.12
C VAL A 107 0.63 17.04 17.42
N LEU A 108 1.60 17.85 17.79
CA LEU A 108 2.96 17.69 17.27
C LEU A 108 3.56 16.38 17.78
N PRO A 109 4.09 15.53 16.89
CA PRO A 109 4.84 14.35 17.30
C PRO A 109 6.04 14.76 18.16
N PRO A 110 6.48 13.92 19.09
CA PRO A 110 7.68 14.21 19.86
C PRO A 110 8.91 14.32 18.95
N LEU A 111 9.90 15.13 19.34
CA LEU A 111 11.05 15.47 18.51
C LEU A 111 11.79 14.22 18.00
N ASN A 112 11.94 13.19 18.83
CA ASN A 112 12.57 11.93 18.42
C ASN A 112 11.80 11.23 17.30
N ALA A 113 10.46 11.29 17.28
CA ALA A 113 9.67 10.72 16.18
C ALA A 113 9.86 11.52 14.88
N ILE A 114 9.98 12.87 14.98
CA ILE A 114 10.27 13.72 13.82
C ILE A 114 11.67 13.40 13.27
N LEU A 115 12.68 13.28 14.12
CA LEU A 115 14.04 12.96 13.72
C LEU A 115 14.15 11.54 13.12
N MET A 116 13.37 10.59 13.63
CA MET A 116 13.33 9.21 13.12
C MET A 116 12.46 9.05 11.88
N PHE A 117 11.71 10.08 11.46
CA PHE A 117 10.77 9.98 10.33
C PHE A 117 11.43 9.49 9.03
N PRO A 118 12.58 10.02 8.58
CA PRO A 118 13.23 9.54 7.35
C PRO A 118 13.63 8.06 7.43
N LEU A 119 14.21 7.65 8.54
CA LEU A 119 14.64 6.26 8.75
C LEU A 119 13.44 5.30 8.85
N GLY A 120 12.45 5.66 9.66
CA GLY A 120 11.24 4.88 9.83
C GLY A 120 10.43 4.76 8.54
N CYS A 121 10.26 5.87 7.81
CA CYS A 121 9.59 5.87 6.51
C CYS A 121 10.34 4.99 5.50
N THR A 122 11.68 5.04 5.47
CA THR A 122 12.50 4.17 4.62
C THR A 122 12.29 2.69 4.99
N PHE A 123 12.34 2.35 6.27
CA PHE A 123 12.11 0.97 6.72
C PHE A 123 10.72 0.48 6.31
N VAL A 124 9.68 1.26 6.59
CA VAL A 124 8.29 0.89 6.25
C VAL A 124 8.06 0.81 4.74
N THR A 125 8.77 1.63 3.95
CA THR A 125 8.73 1.57 2.48
C THR A 125 9.19 0.20 1.95
N PHE A 126 10.23 -0.38 2.54
CA PHE A 126 10.80 -1.64 2.03
C PHE A 126 10.35 -2.89 2.80
N ALA A 127 9.86 -2.74 4.03
CA ALA A 127 9.63 -3.87 4.92
C ALA A 127 8.38 -3.76 5.83
N GLY A 128 7.59 -2.71 5.71
CA GLY A 128 6.46 -2.48 6.60
C GLY A 128 5.18 -2.02 5.90
N GLY A 129 4.93 -2.50 4.68
CA GLY A 129 3.72 -2.20 3.90
C GLY A 129 4.01 -1.63 2.53
N GLY A 130 5.01 -0.76 2.37
CA GLY A 130 5.35 -0.22 1.04
C GLY A 130 5.75 -1.29 0.03
N ASN A 131 6.46 -2.33 0.46
CA ASN A 131 6.83 -3.49 -0.36
C ASN A 131 5.62 -4.22 -0.98
N GLU A 132 4.45 -4.14 -0.39
CA GLU A 132 3.22 -4.73 -0.90
C GLU A 132 2.83 -4.16 -2.27
N GLU A 133 3.20 -2.91 -2.53
CA GLU A 133 2.86 -2.21 -3.77
C GLU A 133 3.47 -2.85 -5.02
N LEU A 134 4.53 -3.64 -4.85
CA LEU A 134 5.06 -4.49 -5.92
C LEU A 134 4.00 -5.45 -6.45
N GLY A 135 3.15 -5.97 -5.57
CA GLY A 135 2.02 -6.81 -5.93
C GLY A 135 0.81 -6.01 -6.38
N TRP A 136 0.36 -5.10 -5.55
CA TRP A 136 -0.93 -4.44 -5.76
C TRP A 136 -0.90 -3.48 -6.95
N ARG A 137 0.12 -2.61 -7.07
CA ARG A 137 0.26 -1.62 -8.15
C ARG A 137 1.18 -2.09 -9.25
N GLY A 138 2.15 -2.95 -8.92
CA GLY A 138 3.04 -3.52 -9.90
C GLY A 138 2.41 -4.63 -10.75
N LEU A 139 1.42 -5.37 -10.23
CA LEU A 139 0.79 -6.49 -10.95
C LEU A 139 -0.73 -6.43 -10.96
N LEU A 140 -1.40 -6.48 -9.77
CA LEU A 140 -2.83 -6.76 -9.71
C LEU A 140 -3.68 -5.65 -10.35
N GLN A 141 -3.48 -4.40 -9.93
CA GLN A 141 -4.22 -3.25 -10.45
C GLN A 141 -4.09 -3.11 -11.98
N PRO A 142 -2.86 -3.10 -12.57
CA PRO A 142 -2.72 -3.00 -14.03
C PRO A 142 -3.32 -4.19 -14.78
N ALA A 143 -3.22 -5.40 -14.23
CA ALA A 143 -3.81 -6.58 -14.85
C ALA A 143 -5.35 -6.56 -14.83
N LEU A 144 -5.96 -6.06 -13.75
CA LEU A 144 -7.42 -5.88 -13.64
C LEU A 144 -7.92 -4.77 -14.59
N GLU A 145 -7.19 -3.69 -14.75
CA GLU A 145 -7.54 -2.58 -15.63
C GLU A 145 -7.55 -2.95 -17.13
N LYS A 146 -7.00 -4.10 -17.50
CA LYS A 146 -7.17 -4.65 -18.86
C LYS A 146 -8.58 -5.17 -19.14
N LYS A 147 -9.37 -5.46 -18.08
CA LYS A 147 -10.75 -5.97 -18.18
C LYS A 147 -11.80 -5.07 -17.57
N PHE A 148 -11.43 -4.28 -16.58
CA PHE A 148 -12.35 -3.48 -15.79
C PHE A 148 -12.01 -2.00 -15.87
N SER A 149 -12.99 -1.15 -15.65
CA SER A 149 -12.76 0.29 -15.51
C SER A 149 -11.87 0.58 -14.29
N PHE A 150 -11.17 1.72 -14.30
CA PHE A 150 -10.31 2.15 -13.20
C PHE A 150 -10.99 2.06 -11.82
N PRO A 151 -12.25 2.58 -11.61
CA PRO A 151 -12.88 2.48 -10.30
C PRO A 151 -13.14 1.03 -9.87
N LEU A 152 -13.63 0.20 -10.79
CA LEU A 152 -13.95 -1.21 -10.47
C LEU A 152 -12.67 -2.02 -10.18
N ALA A 153 -11.63 -1.87 -10.99
CA ALA A 153 -10.33 -2.50 -10.74
C ALA A 153 -9.75 -2.07 -9.38
N THR A 154 -9.91 -0.79 -9.01
CA THR A 154 -9.45 -0.26 -7.73
C THR A 154 -10.22 -0.85 -6.54
N VAL A 155 -11.54 -0.95 -6.66
CA VAL A 155 -12.39 -1.57 -5.61
C VAL A 155 -12.04 -3.05 -5.45
N ILE A 156 -11.88 -3.80 -6.56
CA ILE A 156 -11.47 -5.22 -6.51
C ILE A 156 -10.10 -5.35 -5.82
N THR A 157 -9.13 -4.51 -6.20
CA THR A 157 -7.81 -4.52 -5.55
C THR A 157 -7.91 -4.23 -4.05
N ALA A 158 -8.75 -3.28 -3.63
CA ALA A 158 -8.97 -2.95 -2.22
C ALA A 158 -9.59 -4.12 -1.45
N LEU A 159 -10.60 -4.78 -2.01
CA LEU A 159 -11.24 -5.94 -1.38
C LEU A 159 -10.24 -7.10 -1.22
N VAL A 160 -9.45 -7.38 -2.25
CA VAL A 160 -8.39 -8.41 -2.19
C VAL A 160 -7.34 -8.05 -1.15
N TRP A 161 -6.91 -6.78 -1.08
CA TRP A 161 -5.94 -6.29 -0.11
C TRP A 161 -6.45 -6.42 1.33
N VAL A 162 -7.71 -6.06 1.58
CA VAL A 162 -8.33 -6.24 2.92
C VAL A 162 -8.46 -7.72 3.26
N ALA A 163 -8.92 -8.55 2.33
CA ALA A 163 -9.03 -10.00 2.53
C ALA A 163 -7.66 -10.63 2.85
N TRP A 164 -6.60 -10.17 2.21
CA TRP A 164 -5.24 -10.63 2.45
C TRP A 164 -4.79 -10.42 3.91
N HIS A 165 -5.26 -9.34 4.58
CA HIS A 165 -4.92 -9.03 5.97
C HIS A 165 -5.74 -9.84 7.00
N LEU A 166 -6.81 -10.56 6.62
CA LEU A 166 -7.75 -11.17 7.58
C LEU A 166 -7.09 -12.01 8.70
N PRO A 167 -6.03 -12.80 8.48
CA PRO A 167 -5.41 -13.55 9.58
C PRO A 167 -4.87 -12.67 10.70
N LEU A 168 -4.52 -11.41 10.43
CA LEU A 168 -3.98 -10.49 11.44
C LEU A 168 -5.00 -10.14 12.55
N TRP A 169 -6.32 -10.23 12.26
CA TRP A 169 -7.35 -10.05 13.30
C TRP A 169 -7.34 -11.16 14.35
N LEU A 170 -6.79 -12.33 14.01
CA LEU A 170 -6.68 -13.47 14.93
C LEU A 170 -5.44 -13.38 15.82
N ILE A 171 -4.44 -12.56 15.45
CA ILE A 171 -3.16 -12.47 16.16
C ILE A 171 -3.21 -11.31 17.17
N PRO A 172 -3.19 -11.59 18.48
CA PRO A 172 -3.19 -10.56 19.50
C PRO A 172 -2.03 -9.59 19.37
N GLY A 173 -2.28 -8.31 19.58
CA GLY A 173 -1.26 -7.24 19.55
C GLY A 173 -0.95 -6.69 18.17
N THR A 174 -1.51 -7.22 17.09
CA THR A 174 -1.44 -6.58 15.77
C THR A 174 -2.32 -5.34 15.71
N SER A 175 -1.99 -4.39 14.83
CA SER A 175 -2.82 -3.19 14.62
C SER A 175 -4.23 -3.56 14.17
N GLN A 176 -4.36 -4.57 13.33
CA GLN A 176 -5.64 -5.04 12.80
C GLN A 176 -6.54 -5.62 13.90
N SER A 177 -5.98 -6.36 14.86
CA SER A 177 -6.77 -6.92 15.96
C SER A 177 -7.43 -5.86 16.84
N GLN A 178 -7.00 -4.60 16.75
CA GLN A 178 -7.52 -3.46 17.51
C GLN A 178 -8.48 -2.57 16.70
N ILE A 179 -8.69 -2.86 15.42
CA ILE A 179 -9.47 -2.04 14.49
C ILE A 179 -10.65 -2.86 13.96
N SER A 180 -11.85 -2.25 13.88
CA SER A 180 -13.00 -2.94 13.30
C SER A 180 -12.82 -3.15 11.80
N LEU A 181 -13.25 -4.32 11.30
CA LEU A 181 -13.13 -4.67 9.89
C LEU A 181 -13.84 -3.67 8.95
N PRO A 182 -15.06 -3.17 9.24
CA PRO A 182 -15.70 -2.16 8.39
C PRO A 182 -14.91 -0.86 8.28
N PHE A 183 -14.27 -0.44 9.38
CA PHE A 183 -13.40 0.73 9.37
C PHE A 183 -12.16 0.49 8.51
N TYR A 184 -11.49 -0.65 8.66
CA TYR A 184 -10.32 -1.01 7.88
C TYR A 184 -10.65 -1.14 6.39
N LEU A 185 -11.83 -1.70 6.05
CA LEU A 185 -12.32 -1.79 4.68
C LEU A 185 -12.51 -0.41 4.04
N SER A 186 -13.18 0.52 4.74
CA SER A 186 -13.37 1.87 4.23
C SER A 186 -12.04 2.62 4.04
N PHE A 187 -11.12 2.48 5.00
CA PHE A 187 -9.76 3.01 4.88
C PHE A 187 -9.01 2.40 3.67
N GLY A 188 -9.06 1.09 3.52
CA GLY A 188 -8.40 0.36 2.43
C GLY A 188 -8.91 0.78 1.05
N ILE A 189 -10.22 0.99 0.89
CA ILE A 189 -10.79 1.49 -0.36
C ILE A 189 -10.24 2.89 -0.68
N LEU A 190 -10.28 3.82 0.26
CA LEU A 190 -9.80 5.19 0.06
C LEU A 190 -8.29 5.21 -0.26
N LEU A 191 -7.50 4.44 0.49
CA LEU A 191 -6.07 4.30 0.25
C LEU A 191 -5.77 3.71 -1.13
N CYS A 192 -6.49 2.69 -1.55
CA CYS A 192 -6.32 2.08 -2.86
C CYS A 192 -6.60 3.05 -4.00
N PHE A 193 -7.59 3.93 -3.88
CA PHE A 193 -7.83 4.99 -4.87
C PHE A 193 -6.67 5.97 -4.96
N CYS A 194 -6.11 6.42 -3.83
CA CYS A 194 -4.94 7.30 -3.83
C CYS A 194 -3.74 6.63 -4.50
N LEU A 195 -3.42 5.41 -4.12
CA LEU A 195 -2.28 4.66 -4.67
C LEU A 195 -2.45 4.35 -6.17
N ALA A 196 -3.66 3.99 -6.61
CA ALA A 196 -3.96 3.79 -8.02
C ALA A 196 -3.80 5.09 -8.83
N ALA A 197 -4.31 6.23 -8.31
CA ALA A 197 -4.15 7.53 -8.95
C ALA A 197 -2.68 7.97 -9.00
N LEU A 198 -1.89 7.71 -7.95
CA LEU A 198 -0.46 7.97 -7.93
C LEU A 198 0.27 7.14 -8.99
N TYR A 199 -0.03 5.83 -9.06
CA TYR A 199 0.55 4.96 -10.07
C TYR A 199 0.24 5.42 -11.50
N LYS A 200 -1.01 5.82 -11.77
CA LYS A 200 -1.41 6.37 -13.08
C LYS A 200 -0.64 7.64 -13.48
N GLN A 201 -0.26 8.47 -12.52
CA GLN A 201 0.49 9.70 -12.80
C GLN A 201 1.99 9.47 -12.94
N THR A 202 2.53 8.49 -12.23
CA THR A 202 3.97 8.29 -12.09
C THR A 202 4.51 7.13 -12.90
N ALA A 203 3.67 6.15 -13.25
CA ALA A 203 4.08 4.82 -13.72
C ALA A 203 5.20 4.21 -12.84
N SER A 204 5.18 4.51 -11.55
CA SER A 204 6.23 4.14 -10.60
C SER A 204 5.66 3.35 -9.43
N VAL A 205 6.05 2.08 -9.34
CA VAL A 205 5.75 1.25 -8.17
C VAL A 205 6.48 1.81 -6.95
N PHE A 206 7.71 2.28 -7.12
CA PHE A 206 8.50 2.87 -6.05
C PHE A 206 7.83 4.11 -5.43
N ALA A 207 7.22 4.97 -6.24
CA ALA A 207 6.44 6.11 -5.72
C ALA A 207 5.28 5.64 -4.83
N CYS A 208 4.59 4.58 -5.22
CA CYS A 208 3.52 3.99 -4.42
C CYS A 208 4.05 3.36 -3.14
N MET A 209 5.20 2.68 -3.19
CA MET A 209 5.89 2.12 -2.02
C MET A 209 6.22 3.21 -0.99
N VAL A 210 6.82 4.32 -1.43
CA VAL A 210 7.17 5.46 -0.57
C VAL A 210 5.92 6.10 0.03
N PHE A 211 4.88 6.31 -0.78
CA PHE A 211 3.63 6.91 -0.30
C PHE A 211 2.93 6.00 0.72
N HIS A 212 2.86 4.69 0.48
CA HIS A 212 2.32 3.73 1.43
C HIS A 212 3.13 3.69 2.74
N GLY A 213 4.45 3.64 2.63
CA GLY A 213 5.35 3.72 3.80
C GLY A 213 5.17 5.02 4.59
N CYS A 214 5.04 6.16 3.91
CA CYS A 214 4.76 7.45 4.52
C CYS A 214 3.40 7.43 5.26
N ILE A 215 2.35 6.86 4.66
CA ILE A 215 1.04 6.73 5.29
C ILE A 215 1.14 5.93 6.59
N ASN A 216 1.72 4.74 6.53
CA ASN A 216 1.81 3.84 7.68
C ASN A 216 2.64 4.47 8.81
N PHE A 217 3.79 5.06 8.48
CA PHE A 217 4.64 5.69 9.48
C PHE A 217 4.04 6.97 10.06
N ALA A 218 3.48 7.84 9.23
CA ALA A 218 2.81 9.05 9.68
C ALA A 218 1.59 8.73 10.56
N GLN A 219 0.82 7.72 10.21
CA GLN A 219 -0.31 7.25 11.02
C GLN A 219 0.15 6.76 12.38
N ALA A 220 1.19 5.94 12.44
CA ALA A 220 1.74 5.42 13.68
C ALA A 220 2.29 6.52 14.59
N THR A 221 2.90 7.58 14.01
CA THR A 221 3.55 8.66 14.77
C THR A 221 2.60 9.81 15.13
N ILE A 222 1.66 10.18 14.25
CA ILE A 222 0.76 11.33 14.45
C ILE A 222 -0.52 10.90 15.16
N VAL A 223 -1.12 9.77 14.75
CA VAL A 223 -2.40 9.30 15.30
C VAL A 223 -2.18 8.35 16.48
N GLY A 224 -1.07 7.61 16.48
CA GLY A 224 -0.78 6.57 17.46
C GLY A 224 -1.80 5.43 17.39
N SER A 225 -1.89 4.63 18.43
CA SER A 225 -2.89 3.56 18.60
C SER A 225 -4.26 4.11 19.00
N ALA A 226 -4.62 5.31 18.53
CA ALA A 226 -5.85 6.00 18.89
C ALA A 226 -7.09 5.27 18.35
N THR A 227 -7.60 4.38 19.16
CA THR A 227 -8.80 3.57 18.89
C THR A 227 -10.08 4.15 19.51
N ASN A 228 -10.04 5.37 20.04
CA ASN A 228 -11.18 5.98 20.71
C ASN A 228 -12.10 6.69 19.72
N GLY A 229 -13.42 6.42 19.80
CA GLY A 229 -14.48 6.78 18.85
C GLY A 229 -14.39 8.13 18.12
N GLY A 230 -14.08 9.24 18.79
CA GLY A 230 -13.95 10.56 18.15
C GLY A 230 -12.75 10.68 17.20
N ARG A 231 -11.65 10.01 17.48
CA ARG A 231 -10.45 10.00 16.63
C ARG A 231 -10.63 9.15 15.36
N TYR A 232 -11.50 8.13 15.43
CA TYR A 232 -11.88 7.36 14.23
C TYR A 232 -12.56 8.23 13.18
N LEU A 233 -13.51 9.06 13.58
CA LEU A 233 -14.23 9.94 12.67
C LEU A 233 -13.29 10.98 12.04
N SER A 234 -12.44 11.62 12.85
CA SER A 234 -11.43 12.56 12.36
C SER A 234 -10.46 11.91 11.38
N PHE A 235 -10.01 10.69 11.68
CA PHE A 235 -9.12 9.95 10.80
C PHE A 235 -9.80 9.57 9.48
N GLN A 236 -11.06 9.11 9.50
CA GLN A 236 -11.79 8.81 8.26
C GLN A 236 -12.10 10.07 7.46
N ALA A 237 -12.44 11.17 8.12
CA ALA A 237 -12.60 12.46 7.45
C ALA A 237 -11.30 12.90 6.76
N ALA A 238 -10.14 12.76 7.41
CA ALA A 238 -8.83 13.03 6.82
C ALA A 238 -8.56 12.14 5.59
N ASN A 239 -8.87 10.85 5.67
CA ASN A 239 -8.71 9.92 4.54
C ASN A 239 -9.64 10.31 3.38
N LEU A 240 -10.88 10.65 3.64
CA LEU A 240 -11.84 11.08 2.62
C LEU A 240 -11.38 12.37 1.93
N VAL A 241 -10.97 13.37 2.72
CA VAL A 241 -10.44 14.65 2.19
C VAL A 241 -9.18 14.40 1.35
N MET A 242 -8.23 13.62 1.86
CA MET A 242 -7.02 13.23 1.11
C MET A 242 -7.40 12.60 -0.24
N THR A 243 -8.31 11.63 -0.22
CA THR A 243 -8.74 10.92 -1.44
C THR A 243 -9.41 11.87 -2.42
N ALA A 244 -10.34 12.72 -1.94
CA ALA A 244 -11.02 13.70 -2.79
C ALA A 244 -10.03 14.67 -3.46
N LEU A 245 -9.04 15.17 -2.70
CA LEU A 245 -8.02 16.07 -3.24
C LEU A 245 -7.12 15.38 -4.26
N LEU A 246 -6.58 14.21 -3.95
CA LEU A 246 -5.57 13.55 -4.77
C LEU A 246 -6.18 12.89 -6.01
N VAL A 247 -7.28 12.18 -5.86
CA VAL A 247 -7.98 11.52 -6.98
C VAL A 247 -8.71 12.55 -7.84
N GLY A 248 -9.34 13.55 -7.23
CA GLY A 248 -9.97 14.65 -7.92
C GLY A 248 -8.97 15.46 -8.76
N TRP A 249 -7.78 15.76 -8.21
CA TRP A 249 -6.72 16.43 -8.95
C TRP A 249 -6.23 15.59 -10.14
N TRP A 250 -6.04 14.29 -9.96
CA TRP A 250 -5.65 13.37 -11.04
C TRP A 250 -6.70 13.37 -12.16
N TYR A 251 -7.97 13.23 -11.83
CA TYR A 251 -9.08 13.21 -12.80
C TYR A 251 -9.19 14.52 -13.59
N TRP A 252 -9.15 15.67 -12.88
CA TRP A 252 -9.19 16.98 -13.50
C TRP A 252 -8.02 17.22 -14.46
N LYS A 253 -6.81 16.80 -14.11
CA LYS A 253 -5.63 16.92 -14.96
C LYS A 253 -5.72 16.03 -16.21
N GLY A 254 -6.30 14.85 -16.08
CA GLY A 254 -6.54 13.91 -17.19
C GLY A 254 -7.50 14.51 -18.23
N ASN A 255 -8.60 15.09 -17.78
CA ASN A 255 -9.59 15.72 -18.66
C ASN A 255 -9.04 16.94 -19.42
N ARG A 256 -8.17 17.75 -18.81
CA ARG A 256 -7.54 18.89 -19.52
C ARG A 256 -6.63 18.45 -20.67
N LYS A 257 -5.95 17.32 -20.53
CA LYS A 257 -5.10 16.77 -21.62
C LYS A 257 -5.93 16.20 -22.77
N GLY A 258 -7.13 15.69 -22.51
CA GLY A 258 -8.09 15.23 -23.52
C GLY A 258 -8.60 16.41 -24.37
N VAL A 259 -9.10 17.45 -23.71
CA VAL A 259 -9.63 18.66 -24.37
C VAL A 259 -8.57 19.36 -25.26
N GLN A 260 -7.29 19.35 -24.87
CA GLN A 260 -6.23 19.94 -25.69
C GLN A 260 -5.83 19.06 -26.91
N LYS A 261 -6.08 17.75 -26.89
CA LYS A 261 -5.84 16.87 -28.04
C LYS A 261 -6.95 16.97 -29.09
N ASP A 262 -8.17 17.28 -28.69
CA ASP A 262 -9.33 17.39 -29.57
C ASP A 262 -9.47 18.81 -30.18
N ALA A 263 -8.69 19.77 -29.69
CA ALA A 263 -8.69 21.17 -30.16
C ALA A 263 -7.49 21.54 -31.06
N GLY A 264 -6.62 20.61 -31.40
CA GLY A 264 -5.46 20.78 -32.29
C GLY A 264 -5.43 19.74 -33.39
#